data_d4dab38987228c3abc992be1bfbccba0
#
_entry.id   d4dab38987228c3abc992be1bfbccba0
#
_cell.length_a   1.000
_cell.length_b   1.000
_cell.length_c   1.000
_cell.angle_alpha   90.00
_cell.angle_beta   90.00
_cell.angle_gamma   90.00
#
_symmetry.space_group_name_H-M   'P 1'
#
loop_
_entity.id
_entity.type
_entity.pdbx_description
1 polymer ?
#
loop_
_entity_poly.entity_id
_entity_poly.type
_entity_poly.pdbx_seq_one_letter_code
_entity_poly.pdbx_strand_id
1 'polypeptide(L)'
;VGGDRLEASELGRTARPXXXXGSEGPSTNETTRQAVAFVDIVGFTSQSRSMREAELVGWIETFESRSTEVVVDHGGRVIKNIGDEVLLVADTPAAAARIVHQLVTMGADEDDPFPAVRAGVAFGDVVTRLGDVLGATVNIAARLTSLARPGTVLVDDGMREELEDSPVWSLRRVPRASVKGYSSLRPWALRDRD
;
A
#
# COMPACT_ATOMS: atom_id res chain seq x y z
N VAL A 1 32.15 -30.58 82.90
CA VAL A 1 33.28 -31.17 82.20
C VAL A 1 32.99 -31.31 80.76
N GLY A 2 33.73 -30.54 80.01
CA GLY A 2 34.14 -30.77 78.64
C GLY A 2 33.11 -30.49 77.56
N GLY A 3 33.14 -29.45 76.81
CA GLY A 3 33.99 -29.19 75.69
C GLY A 3 33.29 -29.76 74.44
N ASP A 4 33.06 -29.18 73.45
CA ASP A 4 33.91 -28.51 72.54
C ASP A 4 33.11 -27.80 71.40
N ARG A 5 33.67 -26.74 70.89
CA ARG A 5 33.34 -25.97 69.71
C ARG A 5 33.31 -26.79 68.44
N LEU A 6 32.63 -26.36 67.49
CA LEU A 6 33.06 -26.08 66.09
C LEU A 6 31.84 -25.62 65.26
N GLU A 7 31.83 -24.41 64.94
CA GLU A 7 32.01 -23.70 63.65
C GLU A 7 31.52 -24.44 62.41
N ALA A 8 30.63 -23.78 61.68
CA ALA A 8 30.79 -23.44 60.28
C ALA A 8 29.47 -22.98 59.72
N SER A 9 29.31 -21.75 59.53
CA SER A 9 29.17 -20.96 58.31
C SER A 9 28.89 -21.74 57.04
N GLU A 10 27.74 -21.47 56.46
CA GLU A 10 27.56 -21.23 55.03
C GLU A 10 26.13 -20.84 54.73
N LEU A 11 25.86 -19.57 54.66
CA LEU A 11 25.51 -18.80 53.50
C LEU A 11 24.45 -19.47 52.58
N GLY A 12 23.19 -19.24 52.92
CA GLY A 12 22.10 -19.41 51.98
C GLY A 12 22.14 -18.29 50.92
N ARG A 13 22.61 -18.64 49.76
CA ARG A 13 22.43 -17.77 48.59
C ARG A 13 20.96 -17.86 48.12
N THR A 14 20.25 -16.84 48.44
CA THR A 14 18.91 -16.63 47.81
C THR A 14 19.11 -16.36 46.31
N ALA A 15 18.73 -17.32 45.52
CA ALA A 15 18.69 -17.15 44.06
C ALA A 15 17.62 -16.10 43.68
N ARG A 16 18.05 -15.02 43.13
CA ARG A 16 17.15 -14.04 42.51
C ARG A 16 16.55 -14.66 41.23
N PRO A 17 15.22 -14.54 41.03
CA PRO A 17 14.68 -14.98 39.73
C PRO A 17 15.09 -14.00 38.64
N UNK A 18 15.61 -14.33 37.51
CA UNK A 18 15.97 -13.63 36.47
C UNK A 18 14.82 -13.19 35.80
N UNK A 19 14.71 -12.34 35.67
CA UNK A 19 13.89 -11.88 34.98
C UNK A 19 14.07 -12.21 33.70
N UNK A 20 13.51 -12.67 33.29
CA UNK A 20 13.51 -12.95 32.11
C UNK A 20 13.46 -11.78 31.38
N UNK A 21 14.18 -11.46 31.05
CA UNK A 21 14.19 -10.61 30.28
C UNK A 21 13.35 -10.88 29.34
N GLY A 22 12.33 -10.38 29.14
CA GLY A 22 11.47 -10.36 28.00
C GLY A 22 12.32 -9.98 26.78
N SER A 23 12.54 -10.91 25.91
CA SER A 23 13.11 -10.59 24.59
C SER A 23 12.04 -9.76 23.85
N GLU A 24 12.08 -8.44 24.04
CA GLU A 24 11.52 -7.54 23.05
C GLU A 24 12.40 -7.76 21.82
N GLY A 25 11.94 -8.64 20.94
CA GLY A 25 12.50 -8.75 19.60
C GLY A 25 12.48 -7.35 18.99
N PRO A 26 13.52 -6.95 18.28
CA PRO A 26 13.52 -5.65 17.65
C PRO A 26 12.27 -5.54 16.78
N SER A 27 11.46 -4.53 17.05
CA SER A 27 10.44 -4.13 16.09
C SER A 27 11.21 -3.55 14.90
N THR A 28 11.61 -4.44 13.99
CA THR A 28 12.32 -4.02 12.78
C THR A 28 11.33 -3.25 11.90
N ASN A 29 11.37 -1.94 12.03
CA ASN A 29 10.84 -1.07 11.01
C ASN A 29 11.77 -1.24 9.80
N GLU A 30 11.39 -2.14 8.92
CA GLU A 30 12.16 -2.40 7.71
C GLU A 30 11.82 -1.34 6.66
N THR A 31 12.84 -0.63 6.21
CA THR A 31 12.69 0.29 5.07
C THR A 31 13.03 -0.48 3.80
N THR A 32 12.09 -0.50 2.86
CA THR A 32 12.25 -1.17 1.57
C THR A 32 11.80 -0.21 0.46
N ARG A 33 12.34 -0.41 -0.76
CA ARG A 33 11.81 0.31 -1.94
C ARG A 33 10.69 -0.51 -2.54
N GLN A 34 9.51 0.07 -2.63
CA GLN A 34 8.33 -0.58 -3.19
C GLN A 34 7.51 0.42 -4.01
N ALA A 35 6.72 -0.11 -4.93
CA ALA A 35 5.67 0.66 -5.57
C ALA A 35 4.44 0.60 -4.67
N VAL A 36 3.89 1.76 -4.37
CA VAL A 36 2.66 1.92 -3.57
C VAL A 36 1.59 2.46 -4.51
N ALA A 37 0.41 1.88 -4.49
CA ALA A 37 -0.70 2.35 -5.30
C ALA A 37 -1.97 2.48 -4.46
N PHE A 38 -2.75 3.50 -4.81
CA PHE A 38 -4.14 3.62 -4.38
C PHE A 38 -5.02 3.51 -5.63
N VAL A 39 -6.11 2.77 -5.49
CA VAL A 39 -7.15 2.62 -6.54
C VAL A 39 -8.47 3.02 -5.90
N ASP A 40 -9.15 3.97 -6.49
CA ASP A 40 -10.31 4.67 -5.92
C ASP A 40 -11.51 4.57 -6.87
N ILE A 41 -12.69 4.22 -6.35
CA ILE A 41 -13.94 4.14 -7.14
C ILE A 41 -14.39 5.56 -7.55
N VAL A 42 -14.62 5.74 -8.83
CA VAL A 42 -15.08 7.02 -9.37
C VAL A 42 -16.52 7.30 -8.96
N GLY A 43 -16.74 8.46 -8.35
CA GLY A 43 -18.09 8.93 -8.03
C GLY A 43 -18.78 8.15 -6.90
N PHE A 44 -18.06 7.44 -6.07
CA PHE A 44 -18.59 6.60 -4.99
C PHE A 44 -19.62 7.36 -4.13
N THR A 45 -19.26 8.54 -3.63
CA THR A 45 -20.14 9.35 -2.77
C THR A 45 -21.51 9.68 -3.41
N SER A 46 -21.52 9.92 -4.73
CA SER A 46 -22.78 10.25 -5.43
C SER A 46 -23.60 8.99 -5.73
N GLN A 47 -22.92 7.92 -6.16
CA GLN A 47 -23.59 6.67 -6.53
C GLN A 47 -24.14 5.93 -5.29
N SER A 48 -23.38 5.88 -4.21
CA SER A 48 -23.78 5.19 -2.97
C SER A 48 -25.07 5.77 -2.36
N ARG A 49 -25.33 7.06 -2.55
CA ARG A 49 -26.55 7.71 -2.05
C ARG A 49 -27.84 7.22 -2.74
N SER A 50 -27.72 6.71 -3.96
CA SER A 50 -28.87 6.22 -4.73
C SER A 50 -29.06 4.72 -4.66
N MET A 51 -28.10 4.00 -4.07
CA MET A 51 -28.13 2.53 -3.95
C MET A 51 -28.85 2.09 -2.68
N ARG A 52 -29.54 0.95 -2.78
CA ARG A 52 -30.01 0.24 -1.59
C ARG A 52 -28.81 -0.37 -0.88
N GLU A 53 -28.90 -0.55 0.42
CA GLU A 53 -27.84 -1.07 1.27
C GLU A 53 -27.22 -2.38 0.72
N ALA A 54 -28.04 -3.34 0.31
CA ALA A 54 -27.57 -4.62 -0.24
C ALA A 54 -26.83 -4.44 -1.57
N GLU A 55 -27.23 -3.50 -2.40
CA GLU A 55 -26.56 -3.18 -3.67
C GLU A 55 -25.19 -2.55 -3.41
N LEU A 56 -25.15 -1.63 -2.46
CA LEU A 56 -23.89 -0.98 -2.05
C LEU A 56 -22.88 -2.00 -1.51
N VAL A 57 -23.34 -2.89 -0.64
CA VAL A 57 -22.48 -3.95 -0.08
C VAL A 57 -21.94 -4.83 -1.20
N GLY A 58 -22.80 -5.33 -2.10
CA GLY A 58 -22.38 -6.18 -3.22
C GLY A 58 -21.41 -5.48 -4.16
N TRP A 59 -21.59 -4.18 -4.37
CA TRP A 59 -20.70 -3.35 -5.22
C TRP A 59 -19.31 -3.22 -4.59
N ILE A 60 -19.25 -2.94 -3.29
CA ILE A 60 -17.98 -2.86 -2.54
C ILE A 60 -17.29 -4.24 -2.53
N GLU A 61 -18.03 -5.32 -2.24
CA GLU A 61 -17.49 -6.69 -2.23
C GLU A 61 -16.90 -7.07 -3.60
N THR A 62 -17.57 -6.70 -4.68
CA THR A 62 -17.06 -6.92 -6.04
C THR A 62 -15.75 -6.17 -6.25
N PHE A 63 -15.70 -4.90 -5.87
CA PHE A 63 -14.50 -4.07 -5.98
C PHE A 63 -13.33 -4.67 -5.16
N GLU A 64 -13.56 -5.02 -3.90
CA GLU A 64 -12.53 -5.55 -3.01
C GLU A 64 -12.00 -6.91 -3.46
N SER A 65 -12.91 -7.83 -3.80
CA SER A 65 -12.52 -9.20 -4.18
C SER A 65 -11.78 -9.22 -5.52
N ARG A 66 -12.29 -8.51 -6.53
CA ARG A 66 -11.67 -8.46 -7.86
C ARG A 66 -10.33 -7.70 -7.81
N SER A 67 -10.26 -6.62 -7.02
CA SER A 67 -8.98 -5.92 -6.81
C SER A 67 -7.95 -6.84 -6.18
N THR A 68 -8.34 -7.58 -5.13
CA THR A 68 -7.43 -8.51 -4.45
C THR A 68 -6.93 -9.59 -5.41
N GLU A 69 -7.82 -10.16 -6.22
CA GLU A 69 -7.48 -11.18 -7.23
C GLU A 69 -6.41 -10.65 -8.20
N VAL A 70 -6.66 -9.49 -8.81
CA VAL A 70 -5.70 -8.87 -9.75
C VAL A 70 -4.36 -8.58 -9.08
N VAL A 71 -4.39 -8.04 -7.85
CA VAL A 71 -3.17 -7.71 -7.09
C VAL A 71 -2.32 -8.96 -6.86
N VAL A 72 -2.94 -10.04 -6.39
CA VAL A 72 -2.25 -11.31 -6.09
C VAL A 72 -1.71 -11.95 -7.37
N ASP A 73 -2.50 -11.97 -8.44
CA ASP A 73 -2.11 -12.58 -9.73
C ASP A 73 -0.86 -11.91 -10.33
N HIS A 74 -0.64 -10.64 -10.04
CA HIS A 74 0.53 -9.90 -10.50
C HIS A 74 1.64 -9.76 -9.45
N GLY A 75 1.56 -10.53 -8.36
CA GLY A 75 2.60 -10.56 -7.34
C GLY A 75 2.63 -9.33 -6.42
N GLY A 76 1.51 -8.62 -6.33
CA GLY A 76 1.34 -7.53 -5.38
C GLY A 76 0.71 -8.01 -4.08
N ARG A 77 0.46 -7.07 -3.18
CA ARG A 77 -0.15 -7.34 -1.89
C ARG A 77 -1.09 -6.19 -1.52
N VAL A 78 -2.33 -6.53 -1.20
CA VAL A 78 -3.29 -5.56 -0.65
C VAL A 78 -2.87 -5.27 0.80
N ILE A 79 -2.72 -4.01 1.14
CA ILE A 79 -2.42 -3.56 2.50
C ILE A 79 -3.73 -3.40 3.28
N LYS A 80 -4.68 -2.68 2.69
CA LYS A 80 -6.00 -2.48 3.31
C LYS A 80 -6.99 -1.87 2.32
N ASN A 81 -8.26 -2.11 2.59
CA ASN A 81 -9.37 -1.41 1.95
C ASN A 81 -9.78 -0.23 2.86
N ILE A 82 -10.04 0.92 2.28
CA ILE A 82 -10.37 2.16 2.99
C ILE A 82 -11.64 2.75 2.35
N GLY A 83 -12.79 2.19 2.73
CA GLY A 83 -14.06 2.58 2.10
C GLY A 83 -14.11 2.21 0.62
N ASP A 84 -14.06 3.20 -0.24
CA ASP A 84 -14.08 3.04 -1.70
C ASP A 84 -12.68 2.99 -2.34
N GLU A 85 -11.64 2.78 -1.54
CA GLU A 85 -10.26 2.83 -1.99
C GLU A 85 -9.47 1.61 -1.52
N VAL A 86 -8.64 1.05 -2.39
CA VAL A 86 -7.71 -0.03 -2.06
C VAL A 86 -6.29 0.52 -2.04
N LEU A 87 -5.57 0.28 -0.93
CA LEU A 87 -4.12 0.53 -0.82
C LEU A 87 -3.39 -0.80 -1.06
N LEU A 88 -2.48 -0.80 -2.02
CA LEU A 88 -1.68 -1.97 -2.36
C LEU A 88 -0.20 -1.62 -2.55
N VAL A 89 0.64 -2.63 -2.48
CA VAL A 89 2.06 -2.52 -2.78
C VAL A 89 2.50 -3.62 -3.74
N ALA A 90 3.56 -3.34 -4.49
CA ALA A 90 4.25 -4.33 -5.31
C ALA A 90 5.76 -4.08 -5.21
N ASP A 91 6.55 -5.14 -5.29
CA ASP A 91 8.00 -5.03 -5.14
C ASP A 91 8.65 -4.34 -6.34
N THR A 92 7.99 -4.36 -7.50
CA THR A 92 8.53 -3.73 -8.71
C THR A 92 7.52 -2.75 -9.34
N PRO A 93 8.01 -1.66 -9.94
CA PRO A 93 7.19 -0.74 -10.73
C PRO A 93 6.40 -1.42 -11.85
N ALA A 94 7.00 -2.42 -12.50
CA ALA A 94 6.35 -3.16 -13.60
C ALA A 94 5.14 -3.96 -13.11
N ALA A 95 5.24 -4.60 -11.94
CA ALA A 95 4.10 -5.32 -11.34
C ALA A 95 2.98 -4.35 -10.96
N ALA A 96 3.33 -3.25 -10.29
CA ALA A 96 2.35 -2.21 -9.92
C ALA A 96 1.64 -1.64 -11.15
N ALA A 97 2.40 -1.35 -12.22
CA ALA A 97 1.85 -0.82 -13.47
C ALA A 97 0.81 -1.79 -14.07
N ARG A 98 1.14 -3.10 -14.13
CA ARG A 98 0.19 -4.12 -14.63
C ARG A 98 -1.07 -4.19 -13.78
N ILE A 99 -0.93 -4.20 -12.46
CA ILE A 99 -2.06 -4.25 -11.52
C ILE A 99 -3.03 -3.09 -11.78
N VAL A 100 -2.51 -1.86 -11.67
CA VAL A 100 -3.40 -0.67 -11.77
C VAL A 100 -3.96 -0.49 -13.18
N HIS A 101 -3.20 -0.86 -14.20
CA HIS A 101 -3.69 -0.81 -15.58
C HIS A 101 -4.84 -1.78 -15.80
N GLN A 102 -4.70 -3.03 -15.33
CA GLN A 102 -5.76 -4.03 -15.46
C GLN A 102 -7.03 -3.58 -14.71
N LEU A 103 -6.90 -3.05 -13.49
CA LEU A 103 -8.05 -2.58 -12.71
C LEU A 103 -8.78 -1.42 -13.44
N VAL A 104 -8.00 -0.48 -13.99
CA VAL A 104 -8.58 0.65 -14.75
C VAL A 104 -9.26 0.15 -16.03
N THR A 105 -8.68 -0.82 -16.72
CA THR A 105 -9.25 -1.42 -17.94
C THR A 105 -10.57 -2.14 -17.63
N MET A 106 -10.60 -2.94 -16.55
CA MET A 106 -11.84 -3.60 -16.09
C MET A 106 -12.93 -2.57 -15.80
N GLY A 107 -12.57 -1.50 -15.09
CA GLY A 107 -13.53 -0.44 -14.76
C GLY A 107 -13.96 0.43 -15.94
N ALA A 108 -13.31 0.31 -17.09
CA ALA A 108 -13.69 1.00 -18.32
C ALA A 108 -14.59 0.13 -19.22
N ASP A 109 -14.69 -1.16 -18.92
CA ASP A 109 -15.53 -2.10 -19.68
C ASP A 109 -16.96 -2.05 -19.14
N GLU A 110 -17.89 -1.60 -19.97
CA GLU A 110 -19.31 -1.48 -19.61
C GLU A 110 -19.98 -2.82 -19.31
N ASP A 111 -19.42 -3.92 -19.80
CA ASP A 111 -19.95 -5.27 -19.59
C ASP A 111 -19.37 -5.95 -18.33
N ASP A 112 -18.33 -5.37 -17.70
CA ASP A 112 -17.73 -5.88 -16.46
C ASP A 112 -18.44 -5.25 -15.25
N PRO A 113 -18.83 -6.04 -14.24
CA PRO A 113 -19.44 -5.47 -13.01
C PRO A 113 -18.48 -4.67 -12.13
N PHE A 114 -17.19 -4.65 -12.45
CA PHE A 114 -16.17 -3.90 -11.70
C PHE A 114 -16.40 -2.40 -11.88
N PRO A 115 -16.38 -1.61 -10.80
CA PRO A 115 -16.65 -0.18 -10.90
C PRO A 115 -15.57 0.59 -11.68
N ALA A 116 -15.97 1.69 -12.28
CA ALA A 116 -15.02 2.64 -12.87
C ALA A 116 -14.09 3.16 -11.76
N VAL A 117 -12.78 3.11 -12.00
CA VAL A 117 -11.77 3.50 -11.02
C VAL A 117 -10.75 4.49 -11.59
N ARG A 118 -9.97 5.06 -10.70
CA ARG A 118 -8.77 5.85 -11.01
C ARG A 118 -7.66 5.40 -10.08
N ALA A 119 -6.41 5.59 -10.47
CA ALA A 119 -5.28 5.12 -9.66
C ALA A 119 -4.11 6.10 -9.64
N GLY A 120 -3.37 6.06 -8.55
CA GLY A 120 -2.11 6.78 -8.40
C GLY A 120 -1.04 5.83 -7.86
N VAL A 121 0.15 5.86 -8.46
CA VAL A 121 1.25 4.97 -8.07
C VAL A 121 2.52 5.80 -7.84
N ALA A 122 3.25 5.49 -6.77
CA ALA A 122 4.56 6.07 -6.51
C ALA A 122 5.56 4.96 -6.16
N PHE A 123 6.80 5.14 -6.55
CA PHE A 123 7.87 4.17 -6.26
C PHE A 123 8.97 4.82 -5.45
N GLY A 124 9.25 4.26 -4.29
CA GLY A 124 10.29 4.80 -3.38
C GLY A 124 10.33 4.07 -2.06
N ASP A 125 11.02 4.67 -1.12
CA ASP A 125 11.20 4.11 0.22
C ASP A 125 9.88 4.11 1.00
N VAL A 126 9.58 2.97 1.61
CA VAL A 126 8.45 2.79 2.53
C VAL A 126 8.94 2.10 3.80
N VAL A 127 8.31 2.42 4.90
CA VAL A 127 8.53 1.73 6.19
C VAL A 127 7.33 0.81 6.41
N THR A 128 7.58 -0.48 6.52
CA THR A 128 6.52 -1.45 6.88
C THR A 128 6.47 -1.59 8.40
N ARG A 129 5.28 -1.47 8.95
CA ARG A 129 5.04 -1.60 10.40
C ARG A 129 3.66 -2.20 10.67
N LEU A 130 3.61 -3.33 11.35
CA LEU A 130 2.37 -4.01 11.75
C LEU A 130 1.41 -4.26 10.56
N GLY A 131 1.99 -4.62 9.41
CA GLY A 131 1.20 -4.89 8.20
C GLY A 131 0.82 -3.65 7.40
N ASP A 132 1.05 -2.45 7.92
CA ASP A 132 0.79 -1.19 7.21
C ASP A 132 2.06 -0.64 6.58
N VAL A 133 1.92 0.31 5.66
CA VAL A 133 3.04 1.01 4.99
C VAL A 133 2.96 2.51 5.25
N LEU A 134 4.11 3.10 5.53
CA LEU A 134 4.23 4.50 5.92
C LEU A 134 5.37 5.17 5.12
N GLY A 135 5.23 6.45 4.89
CA GLY A 135 6.30 7.24 4.27
C GLY A 135 5.82 8.23 3.23
N ALA A 136 6.75 9.01 2.70
CA ALA A 136 6.47 10.01 1.68
C ALA A 136 5.88 9.37 0.41
N THR A 137 6.36 8.18 0.04
CA THR A 137 5.89 7.42 -1.13
C THR A 137 4.38 7.14 -1.05
N VAL A 138 3.88 6.76 0.14
CA VAL A 138 2.45 6.50 0.38
C VAL A 138 1.64 7.78 0.15
N ASN A 139 2.12 8.90 0.70
CA ASN A 139 1.44 10.20 0.56
C ASN A 139 1.42 10.68 -0.90
N ILE A 140 2.49 10.44 -1.65
CA ILE A 140 2.59 10.79 -3.08
C ILE A 140 1.57 9.96 -3.87
N ALA A 141 1.50 8.65 -3.64
CA ALA A 141 0.54 7.76 -4.32
C ALA A 141 -0.91 8.21 -4.07
N ALA A 142 -1.27 8.47 -2.81
CA ALA A 142 -2.62 8.96 -2.46
C ALA A 142 -2.94 10.28 -3.17
N ARG A 143 -1.95 11.17 -3.24
CA ARG A 143 -2.13 12.46 -3.92
C ARG A 143 -2.30 12.30 -5.43
N LEU A 144 -1.54 11.40 -6.05
CA LEU A 144 -1.69 11.10 -7.48
C LEU A 144 -3.09 10.55 -7.78
N THR A 145 -3.61 9.67 -6.92
CA THR A 145 -4.96 9.13 -7.05
C THR A 145 -6.01 10.25 -7.04
N SER A 146 -5.88 11.17 -6.10
CA SER A 146 -6.82 12.31 -6.00
C SER A 146 -6.78 13.25 -7.22
N LEU A 147 -5.65 13.29 -7.94
CA LEU A 147 -5.47 14.10 -9.15
C LEU A 147 -5.88 13.36 -10.42
N ALA A 148 -5.95 12.04 -10.36
CA ALA A 148 -6.26 11.20 -11.51
C ALA A 148 -7.71 11.40 -11.95
N ARG A 149 -7.92 11.47 -13.26
CA ARG A 149 -9.26 11.49 -13.86
C ARG A 149 -9.83 10.07 -13.89
N PRO A 150 -11.15 9.93 -13.97
CA PRO A 150 -11.75 8.61 -14.20
C PRO A 150 -11.04 7.85 -15.32
N GLY A 151 -10.77 6.57 -15.10
CA GLY A 151 -10.14 5.71 -16.09
C GLY A 151 -8.67 6.00 -16.35
N THR A 152 -7.99 6.74 -15.45
CA THR A 152 -6.57 7.05 -15.66
C THR A 152 -5.68 6.61 -14.50
N VAL A 153 -4.44 6.30 -14.85
CA VAL A 153 -3.36 6.01 -13.88
C VAL A 153 -2.35 7.15 -13.92
N LEU A 154 -2.08 7.75 -12.76
CA LEU A 154 -1.00 8.74 -12.62
C LEU A 154 0.14 8.13 -11.82
N VAL A 155 1.37 8.41 -12.25
CA VAL A 155 2.59 7.91 -11.57
C VAL A 155 3.55 9.05 -11.27
N ASP A 156 4.46 8.84 -10.31
CA ASP A 156 5.50 9.78 -9.93
C ASP A 156 6.77 9.66 -10.79
N ASP A 157 7.77 10.49 -10.50
CA ASP A 157 9.08 10.44 -11.17
C ASP A 157 9.80 9.10 -10.92
N GLY A 158 9.67 8.51 -9.72
CA GLY A 158 10.26 7.21 -9.40
C GLY A 158 9.75 6.09 -10.30
N MET A 159 8.44 6.01 -10.47
CA MET A 159 7.82 5.07 -11.41
C MET A 159 8.27 5.35 -12.86
N ARG A 160 8.31 6.65 -13.24
CA ARG A 160 8.72 7.05 -14.59
C ARG A 160 10.13 6.57 -14.92
N GLU A 161 11.07 6.79 -14.02
CA GLU A 161 12.48 6.40 -14.21
C GLU A 161 12.64 4.89 -14.46
N GLU A 162 11.88 4.10 -13.72
CA GLU A 162 11.95 2.64 -13.81
C GLU A 162 11.22 2.08 -15.06
N LEU A 163 10.25 2.83 -15.60
CA LEU A 163 9.42 2.36 -16.71
C LEU A 163 9.71 3.06 -18.05
N GLU A 164 10.64 4.04 -18.12
CA GLU A 164 10.83 4.84 -19.34
C GLU A 164 11.30 4.01 -20.54
N ASP A 165 12.06 2.96 -20.31
CA ASP A 165 12.55 2.06 -21.36
C ASP A 165 11.64 0.83 -21.56
N SER A 166 10.48 0.80 -20.91
CA SER A 166 9.55 -0.32 -21.00
C SER A 166 9.04 -0.48 -22.46
N PRO A 167 9.03 -1.69 -23.00
CA PRO A 167 8.40 -1.92 -24.31
C PRO A 167 6.87 -1.91 -24.24
N VAL A 168 6.29 -1.99 -23.02
CA VAL A 168 4.85 -2.12 -22.79
C VAL A 168 4.21 -0.77 -22.44
N TRP A 169 4.94 0.08 -21.72
CA TRP A 169 4.35 1.30 -21.15
C TRP A 169 4.84 2.57 -21.85
N SER A 170 3.93 3.51 -22.03
CA SER A 170 4.22 4.89 -22.41
C SER A 170 3.85 5.82 -21.25
N LEU A 171 4.69 6.84 -21.06
CA LEU A 171 4.55 7.79 -19.95
C LEU A 171 4.43 9.20 -20.51
N ARG A 172 3.28 9.83 -20.30
CA ARG A 172 3.00 11.16 -20.82
C ARG A 172 2.87 12.17 -19.68
N ARG A 173 3.67 13.21 -19.77
CA ARG A 173 3.66 14.26 -18.74
C ARG A 173 2.28 14.94 -18.67
N VAL A 174 1.76 15.04 -17.47
CA VAL A 174 0.51 15.76 -17.20
C VAL A 174 0.87 17.19 -16.76
N PRO A 175 0.17 18.22 -17.27
CA PRO A 175 0.40 19.59 -16.81
C PRO A 175 0.28 19.69 -15.29
N ARG A 176 1.13 20.54 -14.70
CA ARG A 176 1.19 20.73 -13.24
C ARG A 176 -0.18 21.04 -12.66
N ALA A 177 -0.67 20.17 -11.81
CA ALA A 177 -1.73 20.52 -10.88
C ALA A 177 -1.05 21.17 -9.67
N SER A 178 -1.47 22.38 -9.33
CA SER A 178 -1.01 23.03 -8.10
C SER A 178 -1.61 22.25 -6.92
N VAL A 179 -0.76 21.55 -6.20
CA VAL A 179 -1.18 20.72 -5.08
C VAL A 179 -0.63 21.32 -3.78
N LYS A 180 -1.53 21.70 -2.90
CA LYS A 180 -1.17 22.25 -1.59
C LYS A 180 -0.26 21.27 -0.84
N GLY A 181 0.96 21.68 -0.53
CA GLY A 181 1.95 20.86 0.18
C GLY A 181 2.95 20.10 -0.70
N TYR A 182 2.76 20.08 -2.04
CA TYR A 182 3.68 19.40 -2.98
C TYR A 182 3.87 20.25 -4.23
N SER A 183 4.62 21.35 -4.08
CA SER A 183 4.91 22.28 -5.18
C SER A 183 5.74 21.66 -6.31
N SER A 184 6.37 20.51 -6.07
CA SER A 184 7.27 19.83 -7.02
C SER A 184 6.71 18.55 -7.62
N LEU A 185 5.48 18.12 -7.26
CA LEU A 185 4.92 16.88 -7.80
C LEU A 185 4.71 17.00 -9.31
N ARG A 186 5.27 16.07 -10.06
CA ARG A 186 5.20 15.99 -11.52
C ARG A 186 4.50 14.71 -11.91
N PRO A 187 3.19 14.75 -12.12
CA PRO A 187 2.46 13.54 -12.50
C PRO A 187 2.74 13.14 -13.95
N TRP A 188 2.83 11.83 -14.18
CA TRP A 188 2.90 11.22 -15.51
C TRP A 188 1.68 10.31 -15.67
N ALA A 189 1.01 10.38 -16.79
CA ALA A 189 -0.04 9.44 -17.14
C ALA A 189 0.59 8.17 -17.73
N LEU A 190 0.25 7.04 -17.13
CA LEU A 190 0.69 5.71 -17.60
C LEU A 190 -0.33 5.19 -18.60
N ARG A 191 0.13 4.65 -19.72
CA ARG A 191 -0.71 4.07 -20.80
C ARG A 191 0.03 2.89 -21.44
N ASP A 192 -0.70 2.08 -22.16
CA ASP A 192 -0.09 1.11 -23.07
C ASP A 192 0.71 1.86 -24.14
N ARG A 193 1.78 1.23 -24.58
CA ARG A 193 2.57 1.68 -25.72
C ARG A 193 1.95 1.06 -26.97
N ASP A 194 1.43 1.88 -27.85
CA ASP A 194 0.87 1.48 -29.15
C ASP A 194 1.93 0.79 -30.04
#